data_67767fbf6204b67982924c1c6204defa
#
_entry.id   67767fbf6204b67982924c1c6204defa
#
_cell.length_a   1.000
_cell.length_b   1.000
_cell.length_c   1.000
_cell.angle_alpha   90.00
_cell.angle_beta   90.00
_cell.angle_gamma   90.00
#
_symmetry.space_group_name_H-M   'P 1'
#
loop_
_entity.id
_entity.type
_entity.pdbx_description
1 polymer ?
#
loop_
_entity_poly.entity_id
_entity_poly.type
_entity_poly.pdbx_seq_one_letter_code
_entity_poly.pdbx_strand_id
1 'polypeptide(L)'
;MTTESAAAVLLIAVPIAFNVTFTLLARSFSYPEILRQPAGAILTRFSAGGTPLVVRWWAFALTAVMMVPVVVLVSSLFDDGPLRALALATGLLSALVQTLGLMRWPFVVPLLARRYVDPGATQSQRDAAELVFDALHRYLGVGVGEHLGYLFTGSWTILTGVLILGSSAFPALLGWLAIPIGVALLIGALEFVGPNESKGWSVAERVTPIAYIAWSVWLIACGVALLFT
;
A
#
# COMPACT_ATOMS: atom_id res chain seq x y z
N MET A 1 -6.02 -28.13 3.50
CA MET A 1 -6.51 -26.78 3.82
C MET A 1 -7.48 -26.40 2.71
N THR A 2 -8.70 -26.06 3.01
CA THR A 2 -9.68 -25.62 2.00
C THR A 2 -9.30 -24.24 1.47
N THR A 3 -9.86 -23.82 0.33
CA THR A 3 -9.67 -22.47 -0.21
C THR A 3 -10.12 -21.38 0.78
N GLU A 4 -11.24 -21.61 1.45
CA GLU A 4 -11.80 -20.71 2.48
C GLU A 4 -10.83 -20.56 3.67
N SER A 5 -10.31 -21.68 4.20
CA SER A 5 -9.33 -21.63 5.29
C SER A 5 -8.05 -20.89 4.90
N ALA A 6 -7.58 -21.07 3.66
CA ALA A 6 -6.41 -20.35 3.15
C ALA A 6 -6.69 -18.85 3.01
N ALA A 7 -7.85 -18.49 2.46
CA ALA A 7 -8.30 -17.10 2.34
C ALA A 7 -8.43 -16.45 3.72
N ALA A 8 -9.06 -17.14 4.69
CA ALA A 8 -9.24 -16.66 6.05
C ALA A 8 -7.90 -16.32 6.73
N VAL A 9 -6.93 -17.25 6.67
CA VAL A 9 -5.60 -17.03 7.26
C VAL A 9 -4.90 -15.83 6.63
N LEU A 10 -4.92 -15.68 5.30
CA LEU A 10 -4.25 -14.56 4.64
C LEU A 10 -4.97 -13.23 4.87
N LEU A 11 -6.31 -13.22 4.87
CA LEU A 11 -7.11 -12.02 5.18
C LEU A 11 -6.85 -11.48 6.60
N ILE A 12 -6.41 -12.33 7.52
CA ILE A 12 -6.03 -11.94 8.88
C ILE A 12 -4.53 -11.58 8.94
N ALA A 13 -3.66 -12.46 8.41
CA ALA A 13 -2.22 -12.32 8.60
C ALA A 13 -1.62 -11.14 7.81
N VAL A 14 -2.09 -10.90 6.57
CA VAL A 14 -1.50 -9.85 5.72
C VAL A 14 -1.73 -8.45 6.28
N PRO A 15 -2.96 -8.02 6.66
CA PRO A 15 -3.15 -6.69 7.25
C PRO A 15 -2.47 -6.55 8.62
N ILE A 16 -2.33 -7.61 9.40
CA ILE A 16 -1.54 -7.56 10.64
C ILE A 16 -0.06 -7.31 10.32
N ALA A 17 0.52 -8.06 9.39
CA ALA A 17 1.91 -7.88 8.96
C ALA A 17 2.14 -6.47 8.38
N PHE A 18 1.20 -5.95 7.59
CA PHE A 18 1.21 -4.58 7.06
C PHE A 18 1.29 -3.55 8.20
N ASN A 19 0.37 -3.61 9.17
CA ASN A 19 0.33 -2.65 10.27
C ASN A 19 1.54 -2.77 11.21
N VAL A 20 2.06 -3.98 11.45
CA VAL A 20 3.29 -4.19 12.22
C VAL A 20 4.50 -3.57 11.52
N THR A 21 4.70 -3.87 10.24
CA THR A 21 5.84 -3.33 9.47
C THR A 21 5.73 -1.81 9.28
N PHE A 22 4.53 -1.27 9.05
CA PHE A 22 4.26 0.17 9.04
C PHE A 22 4.67 0.82 10.38
N THR A 23 4.23 0.25 11.51
CA THR A 23 4.56 0.76 12.85
C THR A 23 6.06 0.74 13.12
N LEU A 24 6.77 -0.31 12.67
CA LEU A 24 8.23 -0.38 12.77
C LEU A 24 8.91 0.73 11.97
N LEU A 25 8.42 1.05 10.77
CA LEU A 25 8.92 2.16 9.95
C LEU A 25 8.56 3.51 10.55
N ALA A 26 7.36 3.69 11.09
CA ALA A 26 6.97 4.91 11.78
C ALA A 26 7.90 5.23 12.95
N ARG A 27 8.21 4.24 13.77
CA ARG A 27 9.10 4.39 14.93
C ARG A 27 10.57 4.59 14.56
N SER A 28 11.08 3.92 13.52
CA SER A 28 12.50 3.93 13.19
C SER A 28 12.90 4.94 12.13
N PHE A 29 11.97 5.35 11.28
CA PHE A 29 12.23 6.23 10.15
C PHE A 29 11.29 7.45 10.08
N SER A 30 10.36 7.58 11.03
CA SER A 30 9.29 8.60 11.05
C SER A 30 8.44 8.58 9.79
N TYR A 31 8.17 7.40 9.26
CA TYR A 31 7.26 7.21 8.12
C TYR A 31 5.80 7.37 8.57
N PRO A 32 4.92 8.09 7.86
CA PRO A 32 5.15 8.71 6.53
C PRO A 32 5.68 10.15 6.58
N GLU A 33 5.75 10.83 7.72
CA GLU A 33 6.07 12.26 7.85
C GLU A 33 7.45 12.60 7.25
N ILE A 34 8.40 11.67 7.28
CA ILE A 34 9.73 11.85 6.69
C ILE A 34 9.66 12.17 5.19
N LEU A 35 8.62 11.71 4.48
CA LEU A 35 8.45 11.93 3.04
C LEU A 35 8.21 13.39 2.67
N ARG A 36 7.88 14.23 3.64
CA ARG A 36 7.69 15.67 3.47
C ARG A 36 8.97 16.47 3.71
N GLN A 37 10.06 15.81 4.06
CA GLN A 37 11.37 16.44 4.27
C GLN A 37 12.14 16.55 2.94
N PRO A 38 13.12 17.46 2.83
CA PRO A 38 14.02 17.51 1.69
C PRO A 38 14.72 16.17 1.43
N ALA A 39 14.97 15.84 0.16
CA ALA A 39 15.58 14.59 -0.27
C ALA A 39 16.89 14.26 0.47
N GLY A 40 17.76 15.25 0.66
CA GLY A 40 19.02 15.07 1.38
C GLY A 40 18.83 14.65 2.84
N ALA A 41 17.83 15.18 3.52
CA ALA A 41 17.50 14.77 4.90
C ALA A 41 17.00 13.31 4.94
N ILE A 42 16.16 12.92 3.96
CA ILE A 42 15.66 11.55 3.82
C ILE A 42 16.82 10.59 3.57
N LEU A 43 17.70 10.91 2.61
CA LEU A 43 18.84 10.06 2.23
C LEU A 43 19.84 9.91 3.38
N THR A 44 20.13 11.00 4.10
CA THR A 44 21.01 10.97 5.28
C THR A 44 20.44 10.07 6.37
N ARG A 45 19.16 10.24 6.70
CA ARG A 45 18.49 9.43 7.71
C ARG A 45 18.36 7.96 7.30
N PHE A 46 18.13 7.71 6.01
CA PHE A 46 18.09 6.35 5.46
C PHE A 46 19.45 5.65 5.60
N SER A 47 20.53 6.34 5.25
CA SER A 47 21.90 5.82 5.42
C SER A 47 22.20 5.47 6.87
N ALA A 48 21.81 6.34 7.82
CA ALA A 48 21.99 6.10 9.25
C ALA A 48 21.22 4.88 9.76
N GLY A 49 20.07 4.55 9.12
CA GLY A 49 19.26 3.38 9.47
C GLY A 49 19.87 2.03 9.05
N GLY A 50 20.79 2.04 8.10
CA GLY A 50 21.56 0.87 7.66
C GLY A 50 20.74 -0.32 7.22
N THR A 51 21.33 -1.51 7.28
CA THR A 51 20.69 -2.78 6.89
C THR A 51 19.36 -3.05 7.60
N PRO A 52 19.19 -2.80 8.92
CA PRO A 52 17.90 -3.01 9.58
C PRO A 52 16.75 -2.20 8.96
N LEU A 53 17.00 -0.97 8.51
CA LEU A 53 15.98 -0.17 7.84
C LEU A 53 15.64 -0.72 6.46
N VAL A 54 16.65 -1.15 5.69
CA VAL A 54 16.43 -1.81 4.38
C VAL A 54 15.55 -3.05 4.53
N VAL A 55 15.82 -3.90 5.53
CA VAL A 55 15.04 -5.12 5.78
C VAL A 55 13.59 -4.79 6.18
N ARG A 56 13.38 -3.73 6.99
CA ARG A 56 12.02 -3.28 7.35
C ARG A 56 11.23 -2.82 6.12
N TRP A 57 11.85 -2.06 5.24
CA TRP A 57 11.24 -1.63 3.99
C TRP A 57 10.94 -2.81 3.05
N TRP A 58 11.86 -3.78 2.97
CA TRP A 58 11.64 -5.00 2.20
C TRP A 58 10.46 -5.81 2.76
N ALA A 59 10.40 -6.01 4.08
CA ALA A 59 9.30 -6.71 4.74
C ALA A 59 7.96 -6.00 4.51
N PHE A 60 7.95 -4.66 4.57
CA PHE A 60 6.77 -3.86 4.27
C PHE A 60 6.33 -4.02 2.80
N ALA A 61 7.26 -3.99 1.85
CA ALA A 61 6.96 -4.22 0.44
C ALA A 61 6.40 -5.64 0.17
N LEU A 62 6.88 -6.66 0.91
CA LEU A 62 6.35 -8.02 0.79
C LEU A 62 4.89 -8.12 1.20
N THR A 63 4.38 -7.27 2.07
CA THR A 63 2.94 -7.27 2.41
C THR A 63 2.07 -6.92 1.20
N ALA A 64 2.55 -6.04 0.31
CA ALA A 64 1.88 -5.76 -0.97
C ALA A 64 1.94 -6.97 -1.93
N VAL A 65 3.06 -7.69 -1.98
CA VAL A 65 3.17 -8.94 -2.76
C VAL A 65 2.18 -9.98 -2.24
N MET A 66 2.03 -10.10 -0.92
CA MET A 66 1.09 -11.04 -0.30
C MET A 66 -0.38 -10.71 -0.56
N MET A 67 -0.70 -9.53 -1.04
CA MET A 67 -2.04 -9.22 -1.53
C MET A 67 -2.41 -10.02 -2.79
N VAL A 68 -1.45 -10.50 -3.59
CA VAL A 68 -1.73 -11.33 -4.78
C VAL A 68 -2.51 -12.60 -4.41
N PRO A 69 -2.00 -13.49 -3.53
CA PRO A 69 -2.76 -14.66 -3.10
C PRO A 69 -4.06 -14.31 -2.35
N VAL A 70 -4.11 -13.21 -1.58
CA VAL A 70 -5.36 -12.73 -0.96
C VAL A 70 -6.42 -12.48 -2.02
N VAL A 71 -6.09 -11.67 -3.03
CA VAL A 71 -7.03 -11.30 -4.12
C VAL A 71 -7.51 -12.52 -4.90
N VAL A 72 -6.59 -13.43 -5.24
CA VAL A 72 -6.92 -14.66 -5.99
C VAL A 72 -7.86 -15.56 -5.18
N LEU A 73 -7.54 -15.82 -3.91
CA LEU A 73 -8.33 -16.71 -3.08
C LEU A 73 -9.70 -16.08 -2.74
N VAL A 74 -9.77 -14.79 -2.42
CA VAL A 74 -11.05 -14.10 -2.20
C VAL A 74 -11.90 -14.14 -3.47
N SER A 75 -11.30 -13.88 -4.63
CA SER A 75 -12.02 -13.94 -5.90
C SER A 75 -12.63 -15.33 -6.16
N SER A 76 -11.93 -16.41 -5.79
CA SER A 76 -12.41 -17.79 -6.01
C SER A 76 -13.58 -18.20 -5.11
N LEU A 77 -13.98 -17.38 -4.14
CA LEU A 77 -15.14 -17.61 -3.27
C LEU A 77 -16.46 -17.15 -3.90
N PHE A 78 -16.41 -16.50 -5.06
CA PHE A 78 -17.59 -15.98 -5.77
C PHE A 78 -17.78 -16.69 -7.11
N ASP A 79 -19.02 -16.70 -7.59
CA ASP A 79 -19.37 -17.26 -8.88
C ASP A 79 -18.69 -16.57 -10.05
N ASP A 80 -18.47 -17.30 -11.13
CA ASP A 80 -17.86 -16.76 -12.34
C ASP A 80 -18.75 -15.68 -12.99
N GLY A 81 -18.11 -14.58 -13.39
CA GLY A 81 -18.81 -13.49 -14.05
C GLY A 81 -17.94 -12.25 -14.25
N PRO A 82 -18.43 -11.28 -15.04
CA PRO A 82 -17.66 -10.07 -15.36
C PRO A 82 -17.27 -9.26 -14.13
N LEU A 83 -18.13 -9.18 -13.13
CA LEU A 83 -17.86 -8.43 -11.89
C LEU A 83 -16.71 -9.06 -11.10
N ARG A 84 -16.70 -10.40 -10.96
CA ARG A 84 -15.59 -11.12 -10.33
C ARG A 84 -14.29 -10.92 -11.11
N ALA A 85 -14.33 -11.04 -12.44
CA ALA A 85 -13.15 -10.83 -13.27
C ALA A 85 -12.59 -9.41 -13.11
N LEU A 86 -13.44 -8.38 -13.03
CA LEU A 86 -13.06 -7.00 -12.80
C LEU A 86 -12.47 -6.81 -11.40
N ALA A 87 -13.07 -7.40 -10.37
CA ALA A 87 -12.53 -7.39 -9.01
C ALA A 87 -11.15 -8.06 -8.94
N LEU A 88 -10.99 -9.23 -9.56
CA LEU A 88 -9.69 -9.91 -9.64
C LEU A 88 -8.63 -9.04 -10.31
N ALA A 89 -8.95 -8.45 -11.46
CA ALA A 89 -8.01 -7.61 -12.22
C ALA A 89 -7.59 -6.37 -11.41
N THR A 90 -8.55 -5.64 -10.82
CA THR A 90 -8.26 -4.44 -10.02
C THR A 90 -7.45 -4.77 -8.76
N GLY A 91 -7.74 -5.89 -8.10
CA GLY A 91 -6.98 -6.34 -6.94
C GLY A 91 -5.54 -6.72 -7.28
N LEU A 92 -5.31 -7.44 -8.38
CA LEU A 92 -3.95 -7.77 -8.85
C LEU A 92 -3.17 -6.52 -9.27
N LEU A 93 -3.81 -5.57 -9.95
CA LEU A 93 -3.20 -4.28 -10.27
C LEU A 93 -2.84 -3.50 -9.01
N SER A 94 -3.70 -3.47 -7.99
CA SER A 94 -3.40 -2.87 -6.70
C SER A 94 -2.14 -3.45 -6.07
N ALA A 95 -2.06 -4.79 -5.97
CA ALA A 95 -0.89 -5.47 -5.43
C ALA A 95 0.40 -5.14 -6.22
N LEU A 96 0.31 -5.15 -7.56
CA LEU A 96 1.44 -4.88 -8.44
C LEU A 96 1.96 -3.44 -8.27
N VAL A 97 1.08 -2.43 -8.38
CA VAL A 97 1.53 -1.02 -8.36
C VAL A 97 2.05 -0.61 -6.99
N GLN A 98 1.47 -1.11 -5.89
CA GLN A 98 2.00 -0.88 -4.54
C GLN A 98 3.36 -1.56 -4.35
N THR A 99 3.53 -2.79 -4.84
CA THR A 99 4.83 -3.47 -4.83
C THR A 99 5.88 -2.66 -5.57
N LEU A 100 5.59 -2.19 -6.80
CA LEU A 100 6.52 -1.36 -7.58
C LEU A 100 6.87 -0.06 -6.84
N GLY A 101 5.88 0.59 -6.26
CA GLY A 101 6.09 1.80 -5.46
C GLY A 101 7.02 1.56 -4.27
N LEU A 102 6.78 0.49 -3.51
CA LEU A 102 7.53 0.19 -2.29
C LEU A 102 8.93 -0.37 -2.56
N MET A 103 9.13 -1.13 -3.65
CA MET A 103 10.42 -1.77 -3.97
C MET A 103 11.57 -0.77 -4.24
N ARG A 104 11.28 0.51 -4.51
CA ARG A 104 12.34 1.52 -4.58
C ARG A 104 13.14 1.66 -3.28
N TRP A 105 12.50 1.45 -2.13
CA TRP A 105 13.11 1.61 -0.81
C TRP A 105 14.22 0.59 -0.50
N PRO A 106 14.04 -0.74 -0.71
CA PRO A 106 15.12 -1.70 -0.46
C PRO A 106 16.17 -1.75 -1.58
N PHE A 107 15.87 -1.28 -2.82
CA PHE A 107 16.78 -1.50 -3.96
C PHE A 107 17.44 -0.23 -4.48
N VAL A 108 16.73 0.90 -4.57
CA VAL A 108 17.26 2.13 -5.16
C VAL A 108 17.76 3.09 -4.09
N VAL A 109 16.97 3.32 -3.05
CA VAL A 109 17.29 4.30 -2.00
C VAL A 109 18.62 3.99 -1.29
N PRO A 110 19.02 2.73 -0.99
CA PRO A 110 20.33 2.45 -0.41
C PRO A 110 21.51 2.90 -1.28
N LEU A 111 21.37 2.79 -2.60
CA LEU A 111 22.40 3.25 -3.54
C LEU A 111 22.53 4.77 -3.48
N LEU A 112 21.41 5.49 -3.55
CA LEU A 112 21.39 6.96 -3.52
C LEU A 112 21.89 7.49 -2.19
N ALA A 113 21.44 6.89 -1.08
CA ALA A 113 21.83 7.28 0.26
C ALA A 113 23.34 7.15 0.50
N ARG A 114 23.95 6.02 0.08
CA ARG A 114 25.41 5.84 0.17
C ARG A 114 26.17 6.88 -0.65
N ARG A 115 25.73 7.19 -1.87
CA ARG A 115 26.35 8.21 -2.71
C ARG A 115 26.22 9.61 -2.13
N TYR A 116 25.08 9.90 -1.52
CA TYR A 116 24.79 11.21 -0.94
C TYR A 116 25.68 11.52 0.29
N VAL A 117 25.87 10.52 1.17
CA VAL A 117 26.63 10.70 2.41
C VAL A 117 28.13 10.43 2.26
N ASP A 118 28.60 10.03 1.09
CA ASP A 118 30.03 9.77 0.84
C ASP A 118 30.85 11.01 1.17
N PRO A 119 31.85 10.94 2.07
CA PRO A 119 32.71 12.08 2.38
C PRO A 119 33.45 12.65 1.16
N GLY A 120 33.74 11.80 0.15
CA GLY A 120 34.38 12.19 -1.11
C GLY A 120 33.42 12.74 -2.17
N ALA A 121 32.11 12.74 -1.93
CA ALA A 121 31.14 13.22 -2.89
C ALA A 121 31.25 14.72 -3.11
N THR A 122 31.28 15.14 -4.37
CA THR A 122 31.14 16.55 -4.75
C THR A 122 29.71 17.04 -4.56
N GLN A 123 29.51 18.36 -4.51
CA GLN A 123 28.16 18.93 -4.43
C GLN A 123 27.29 18.48 -5.62
N SER A 124 27.84 18.49 -6.83
CA SER A 124 27.12 18.04 -8.03
C SER A 124 26.67 16.57 -7.96
N GLN A 125 27.44 15.70 -7.29
CA GLN A 125 27.04 14.30 -7.08
C GLN A 125 25.92 14.17 -6.06
N ARG A 126 25.91 15.01 -5.02
CA ARG A 126 24.81 15.08 -4.05
C ARG A 126 23.53 15.60 -4.68
N ASP A 127 23.63 16.70 -5.45
CA ASP A 127 22.49 17.27 -6.19
C ASP A 127 21.89 16.26 -7.17
N ALA A 128 22.74 15.48 -7.87
CA ALA A 128 22.28 14.41 -8.75
C ALA A 128 21.57 13.29 -7.99
N ALA A 129 22.05 12.91 -6.80
CA ALA A 129 21.39 11.89 -5.98
C ALA A 129 20.02 12.36 -5.47
N GLU A 130 19.90 13.62 -5.07
CA GLU A 130 18.62 14.24 -4.66
C GLU A 130 17.65 14.28 -5.84
N LEU A 131 18.06 14.76 -7.00
CA LEU A 131 17.21 14.84 -8.19
C LEU A 131 16.67 13.46 -8.60
N VAL A 132 17.52 12.43 -8.59
CA VAL A 132 17.11 11.06 -8.91
C VAL A 132 16.14 10.53 -7.86
N PHE A 133 16.41 10.81 -6.57
CA PHE A 133 15.50 10.42 -5.50
C PHE A 133 14.12 11.07 -5.68
N ASP A 134 14.08 12.38 -5.90
CA ASP A 134 12.83 13.14 -6.06
C ASP A 134 12.03 12.65 -7.27
N ALA A 135 12.68 12.43 -8.41
CA ALA A 135 12.04 11.91 -9.62
C ALA A 135 11.42 10.52 -9.39
N LEU A 136 12.17 9.60 -8.77
CA LEU A 136 11.68 8.25 -8.45
C LEU A 136 10.63 8.27 -7.35
N HIS A 137 10.78 9.13 -6.35
CA HIS A 137 9.79 9.30 -5.31
C HIS A 137 8.47 9.82 -5.88
N ARG A 138 8.54 10.82 -6.75
CA ARG A 138 7.36 11.38 -7.41
C ARG A 138 6.66 10.39 -8.32
N TYR A 139 7.41 9.67 -9.15
CA TYR A 139 6.82 8.72 -10.09
C TYR A 139 6.41 7.41 -9.42
N LEU A 140 7.36 6.67 -8.84
CA LEU A 140 7.08 5.36 -8.25
C LEU A 140 6.35 5.46 -6.90
N GLY A 141 6.65 6.49 -6.09
CA GLY A 141 5.98 6.68 -4.81
C GLY A 141 4.57 7.21 -4.99
N VAL A 142 4.48 8.48 -5.39
CA VAL A 142 3.22 9.20 -5.44
C VAL A 142 2.35 8.74 -6.61
N GLY A 143 2.90 8.66 -7.84
CA GLY A 143 2.11 8.33 -9.02
C GLY A 143 1.69 6.85 -9.07
N VAL A 144 2.64 5.94 -8.88
CA VAL A 144 2.38 4.50 -9.02
C VAL A 144 1.91 3.88 -7.70
N GLY A 145 2.64 4.08 -6.61
CA GLY A 145 2.36 3.43 -5.33
C GLY A 145 1.13 3.99 -4.61
N GLU A 146 1.00 5.32 -4.56
CA GLU A 146 -0.10 5.98 -3.86
C GLU A 146 -1.30 6.18 -4.77
N HIS A 147 -1.18 6.99 -5.85
CA HIS A 147 -2.32 7.30 -6.71
C HIS A 147 -2.96 6.04 -7.31
N LEU A 148 -2.21 5.25 -8.09
CA LEU A 148 -2.75 4.02 -8.67
C LEU A 148 -3.01 2.96 -7.60
N GLY A 149 -2.19 2.89 -6.55
CA GLY A 149 -2.38 1.97 -5.44
C GLY A 149 -3.72 2.19 -4.74
N TYR A 150 -4.04 3.43 -4.36
CA TYR A 150 -5.31 3.75 -3.69
C TYR A 150 -6.50 3.62 -4.64
N LEU A 151 -6.33 4.02 -5.91
CA LEU A 151 -7.34 3.87 -6.94
C LEU A 151 -7.75 2.40 -7.11
N PHE A 152 -6.79 1.50 -7.29
CA PHE A 152 -7.08 0.09 -7.49
C PHE A 152 -7.51 -0.62 -6.20
N THR A 153 -6.95 -0.26 -5.03
CA THR A 153 -7.38 -0.83 -3.74
C THR A 153 -8.82 -0.42 -3.43
N GLY A 154 -9.17 0.84 -3.62
CA GLY A 154 -10.52 1.34 -3.42
C GLY A 154 -11.52 0.69 -4.36
N SER A 155 -11.18 0.59 -5.65
CA SER A 155 -12.01 -0.09 -6.66
C SER A 155 -12.20 -1.57 -6.33
N TRP A 156 -11.13 -2.29 -6.00
CA TRP A 156 -11.20 -3.69 -5.57
C TRP A 156 -12.09 -3.88 -4.34
N THR A 157 -11.96 -3.00 -3.36
CA THR A 157 -12.76 -3.05 -2.13
C THR A 157 -14.24 -2.88 -2.42
N ILE A 158 -14.63 -1.90 -3.26
CA ILE A 158 -16.02 -1.68 -3.67
C ILE A 158 -16.56 -2.88 -4.44
N LEU A 159 -15.81 -3.35 -5.45
CA LEU A 159 -16.24 -4.48 -6.29
C LEU A 159 -16.42 -5.76 -5.46
N THR A 160 -15.49 -6.04 -4.54
CA THR A 160 -15.59 -7.16 -3.60
C THR A 160 -16.80 -6.97 -2.67
N GLY A 161 -17.05 -5.75 -2.20
CA GLY A 161 -18.26 -5.44 -1.42
C GLY A 161 -19.55 -5.76 -2.17
N VAL A 162 -19.65 -5.40 -3.46
CA VAL A 162 -20.81 -5.73 -4.30
C VAL A 162 -20.94 -7.25 -4.51
N LEU A 163 -19.83 -7.96 -4.71
CA LEU A 163 -19.84 -9.43 -4.80
C LEU A 163 -20.34 -10.07 -3.50
N ILE A 164 -19.90 -9.57 -2.33
CA ILE A 164 -20.37 -10.02 -1.02
C ILE A 164 -21.90 -9.85 -0.91
N LEU A 165 -22.44 -8.71 -1.33
CA LEU A 165 -23.89 -8.45 -1.27
C LEU A 165 -24.71 -9.37 -2.17
N GLY A 166 -24.12 -9.89 -3.24
CA GLY A 166 -24.74 -10.83 -4.18
C GLY A 166 -24.51 -12.32 -3.85
N SER A 167 -23.85 -12.64 -2.72
CA SER A 167 -23.46 -14.00 -2.38
C SER A 167 -23.80 -14.36 -0.92
N SER A 168 -23.70 -15.63 -0.58
CA SER A 168 -23.84 -16.14 0.81
C SER A 168 -22.48 -16.41 1.47
N ALA A 169 -21.35 -16.13 0.79
CA ALA A 169 -20.01 -16.43 1.30
C ALA A 169 -19.60 -15.58 2.51
N PHE A 170 -20.23 -14.41 2.69
CA PHE A 170 -19.95 -13.49 3.78
C PHE A 170 -21.22 -12.83 4.31
N PRO A 171 -21.23 -12.36 5.57
CA PRO A 171 -22.29 -11.49 6.07
C PRO A 171 -22.45 -10.22 5.23
N ALA A 172 -23.68 -9.89 4.81
CA ALA A 172 -23.97 -8.72 3.95
C ALA A 172 -23.47 -7.40 4.54
N LEU A 173 -23.36 -7.28 5.86
CA LEU A 173 -22.77 -6.11 6.53
C LEU A 173 -21.36 -5.79 6.02
N LEU A 174 -20.52 -6.81 5.78
CA LEU A 174 -19.15 -6.61 5.25
C LEU A 174 -19.18 -6.03 3.83
N GLY A 175 -20.16 -6.40 3.02
CA GLY A 175 -20.38 -5.80 1.71
C GLY A 175 -20.74 -4.32 1.81
N TRP A 176 -21.65 -3.96 2.69
CA TRP A 176 -22.03 -2.55 2.91
C TRP A 176 -20.88 -1.71 3.47
N LEU A 177 -20.05 -2.24 4.35
CA LEU A 177 -18.89 -1.54 4.90
C LEU A 177 -17.77 -1.33 3.85
N ALA A 178 -17.62 -2.25 2.90
CA ALA A 178 -16.62 -2.14 1.84
C ALA A 178 -16.80 -0.88 0.97
N ILE A 179 -18.05 -0.47 0.73
CA ILE A 179 -18.34 0.65 -0.16
C ILE A 179 -17.77 1.99 0.37
N PRO A 180 -18.11 2.45 1.58
CA PRO A 180 -17.55 3.69 2.11
C PRO A 180 -16.03 3.62 2.33
N ILE A 181 -15.49 2.46 2.71
CA ILE A 181 -14.04 2.27 2.84
C ILE A 181 -13.35 2.44 1.48
N GLY A 182 -13.88 1.79 0.44
CA GLY A 182 -13.33 1.92 -0.91
C GLY A 182 -13.43 3.34 -1.45
N VAL A 183 -14.56 4.05 -1.23
CA VAL A 183 -14.71 5.47 -1.60
C VAL A 183 -13.68 6.34 -0.87
N ALA A 184 -13.44 6.11 0.41
CA ALA A 184 -12.42 6.84 1.17
C ALA A 184 -11.00 6.64 0.59
N LEU A 185 -10.67 5.42 0.15
CA LEU A 185 -9.41 5.14 -0.55
C LEU A 185 -9.33 5.83 -1.91
N LEU A 186 -10.44 5.89 -2.68
CA LEU A 186 -10.50 6.64 -3.94
C LEU A 186 -10.29 8.15 -3.73
N ILE A 187 -10.78 8.71 -2.62
CA ILE A 187 -10.48 10.10 -2.24
C ILE A 187 -8.98 10.26 -1.99
N GLY A 188 -8.34 9.31 -1.29
CA GLY A 188 -6.90 9.29 -1.08
C GLY A 188 -6.10 9.32 -2.38
N ALA A 189 -6.55 8.62 -3.42
CA ALA A 189 -5.89 8.62 -4.73
C ALA A 189 -5.76 10.01 -5.36
N LEU A 190 -6.59 10.97 -4.97
CA LEU A 190 -6.59 12.33 -5.52
C LEU A 190 -5.66 13.31 -4.79
N GLU A 191 -4.92 12.86 -3.77
CA GLU A 191 -4.13 13.75 -2.90
C GLU A 191 -3.21 14.68 -3.69
N PHE A 192 -2.50 14.17 -4.69
CA PHE A 192 -1.51 14.92 -5.46
C PHE A 192 -1.91 15.11 -6.93
N VAL A 193 -3.20 15.27 -7.21
CA VAL A 193 -3.71 15.43 -8.58
C VAL A 193 -4.14 16.87 -8.84
N GLY A 194 -3.82 17.40 -10.03
CA GLY A 194 -4.24 18.72 -10.51
C GLY A 194 -3.71 19.86 -9.66
N PRO A 195 -4.55 20.76 -9.13
CA PRO A 195 -4.10 21.93 -8.36
C PRO A 195 -3.41 21.58 -7.05
N ASN A 196 -3.55 20.32 -6.58
CA ASN A 196 -2.95 19.84 -5.35
C ASN A 196 -1.59 19.15 -5.58
N GLU A 197 -1.08 19.16 -6.80
CA GLU A 197 0.13 18.44 -7.24
C GLU A 197 1.33 18.69 -6.32
N SER A 198 1.59 19.90 -5.88
CA SER A 198 2.81 20.25 -5.13
C SER A 198 2.64 20.12 -3.61
N LYS A 199 1.44 20.35 -3.07
CA LYS A 199 1.21 20.45 -1.61
C LYS A 199 0.38 19.31 -1.05
N GLY A 200 -0.32 18.58 -1.92
CA GLY A 200 -1.31 17.61 -1.51
C GLY A 200 -2.66 18.22 -1.12
N TRP A 201 -3.72 17.45 -1.26
CA TRP A 201 -5.07 17.82 -0.83
C TRP A 201 -5.29 17.42 0.63
N SER A 202 -5.47 18.40 1.50
CA SER A 202 -5.56 18.19 2.96
C SER A 202 -6.70 17.26 3.42
N VAL A 203 -7.77 17.15 2.62
CA VAL A 203 -8.86 16.18 2.92
C VAL A 203 -8.38 14.77 2.67
N ALA A 204 -7.75 14.50 1.52
CA ALA A 204 -7.21 13.19 1.19
C ALA A 204 -6.12 12.77 2.19
N GLU A 205 -5.21 13.68 2.55
CA GLU A 205 -4.17 13.47 3.57
C GLU A 205 -4.73 12.95 4.90
N ARG A 206 -5.89 13.46 5.34
CA ARG A 206 -6.52 13.06 6.61
C ARG A 206 -7.35 11.79 6.48
N VAL A 207 -8.02 11.61 5.34
CA VAL A 207 -8.92 10.48 5.10
C VAL A 207 -8.14 9.19 4.86
N THR A 208 -7.02 9.25 4.15
CA THR A 208 -6.26 8.07 3.72
C THR A 208 -5.79 7.18 4.88
N PRO A 209 -5.15 7.70 5.95
CA PRO A 209 -4.74 6.86 7.08
C PRO A 209 -5.92 6.16 7.76
N ILE A 210 -7.04 6.88 7.93
CA ILE A 210 -8.27 6.32 8.52
C ILE A 210 -8.84 5.22 7.64
N ALA A 211 -8.87 5.45 6.31
CA ALA A 211 -9.36 4.48 5.34
C ALA A 211 -8.52 3.19 5.36
N TYR A 212 -7.19 3.27 5.45
CA TYR A 212 -6.32 2.10 5.54
C TYR A 212 -6.47 1.31 6.85
N ILE A 213 -6.69 2.00 7.97
CA ILE A 213 -7.01 1.34 9.24
C ILE A 213 -8.37 0.60 9.12
N ALA A 214 -9.40 1.29 8.63
CA ALA A 214 -10.72 0.69 8.42
C ALA A 214 -10.65 -0.49 7.43
N TRP A 215 -9.87 -0.38 6.35
CA TRP A 215 -9.65 -1.43 5.38
C TRP A 215 -8.93 -2.64 5.99
N SER A 216 -7.92 -2.42 6.82
CA SER A 216 -7.23 -3.50 7.55
C SER A 216 -8.18 -4.25 8.48
N VAL A 217 -9.01 -3.52 9.22
CA VAL A 217 -10.03 -4.12 10.11
C VAL A 217 -11.08 -4.88 9.30
N TRP A 218 -11.51 -4.34 8.17
CA TRP A 218 -12.46 -4.99 7.27
C TRP A 218 -11.91 -6.30 6.69
N LEU A 219 -10.64 -6.34 6.26
CA LEU A 219 -10.01 -7.58 5.80
C LEU A 219 -9.96 -8.63 6.90
N ILE A 220 -9.58 -8.25 8.12
CA ILE A 220 -9.56 -9.15 9.27
C ILE A 220 -10.97 -9.67 9.57
N ALA A 221 -11.99 -8.80 9.54
CA ALA A 221 -13.37 -9.19 9.76
C ALA A 221 -13.88 -10.18 8.68
N CYS A 222 -13.51 -9.98 7.42
CA CYS A 222 -13.79 -10.94 6.35
C CYS A 222 -13.11 -12.29 6.63
N GLY A 223 -11.82 -12.26 7.03
CA GLY A 223 -11.10 -13.49 7.37
C GLY A 223 -11.72 -14.23 8.55
N VAL A 224 -12.09 -13.50 9.59
CA VAL A 224 -12.79 -14.09 10.76
C VAL A 224 -14.14 -14.68 10.37
N ALA A 225 -14.93 -14.00 9.53
CA ALA A 225 -16.21 -14.52 9.07
C ALA A 225 -16.06 -15.88 8.36
N LEU A 226 -15.02 -16.06 7.52
CA LEU A 226 -14.75 -17.34 6.85
C LEU A 226 -14.33 -18.49 7.78
N LEU A 227 -13.94 -18.22 9.02
CA LEU A 227 -13.62 -19.28 9.99
C LEU A 227 -14.88 -19.89 10.63
N PHE A 228 -16.03 -19.25 10.46
CA PHE A 228 -17.32 -19.68 11.05
C PHE A 228 -18.34 -20.13 9.98
N THR A 229 -17.93 -20.17 8.70
CA THR A 229 -18.71 -20.77 7.60
C THR A 229 -18.22 -22.19 7.34
#